data_d4828a0fe4bfb9edca62feb922811be5
#
_entry.id   d4828a0fe4bfb9edca62feb922811be5
#
_cell.length_a   1.000
_cell.length_b   1.000
_cell.length_c   1.000
_cell.angle_alpha   90.00
_cell.angle_beta   90.00
_cell.angle_gamma   90.00
#
_symmetry.space_group_name_H-M   'P 1'
#
loop_
_entity.id
_entity.type
_entity.pdbx_description
1 polymer ?
#
loop_
_entity_poly.entity_id
_entity_poly.type
_entity_poly.pdbx_seq_one_letter_code
_entity_poly.pdbx_strand_id
1 'polypeptide(L)'
;DVDAIAERGRIDKNWIKRLPDNSAPYTSTIVFLVRKGNPKQIKDWNDLIKPGVSVITPNPKSSGGARWNYLAAWGYALHHNNGDQAKAQDFVKALFKNVEVLDSGARGATNTFVERGIGDVLIAWENEALLATNELGKDKFEIVTPSESILAEPTVSVVDKVVDKKGTKAVAEAY
;
A
#
# COMPACT_ATOMS: atom_id res chain seq x y z
N ASP A 1 6.50 -9.25 -9.22
CA ASP A 1 7.34 -10.15 -8.40
C ASP A 1 7.17 -11.61 -8.83
N VAL A 2 5.93 -12.12 -9.00
CA VAL A 2 5.71 -13.54 -9.41
C VAL A 2 6.24 -13.81 -10.81
N ASP A 3 6.07 -12.88 -11.76
CA ASP A 3 6.63 -13.00 -13.11
C ASP A 3 8.14 -13.17 -13.11
N ALA A 4 8.86 -12.43 -12.26
CA ALA A 4 10.30 -12.60 -12.12
C ALA A 4 10.72 -13.99 -11.61
N ILE A 5 9.85 -14.67 -10.88
CA ILE A 5 10.05 -16.06 -10.44
C ILE A 5 9.76 -17.02 -11.61
N ALA A 6 8.72 -16.70 -12.41
CA ALA A 6 8.36 -17.45 -13.61
C ALA A 6 9.46 -17.37 -14.70
N GLU A 7 10.01 -16.19 -14.94
CA GLU A 7 11.14 -15.96 -15.85
C GLU A 7 12.37 -16.81 -15.50
N ARG A 8 12.59 -17.04 -14.20
CA ARG A 8 13.64 -17.93 -13.68
C ARG A 8 13.27 -19.42 -13.73
N GLY A 9 12.14 -19.76 -14.34
CA GLY A 9 11.66 -21.15 -14.49
C GLY A 9 11.36 -21.85 -13.17
N ARG A 10 10.96 -21.11 -12.11
CA ARG A 10 10.62 -21.67 -10.80
C ARG A 10 9.14 -22.01 -10.67
N ILE A 11 8.30 -21.36 -11.46
CA ILE A 11 6.87 -21.60 -11.60
C ILE A 11 6.51 -21.57 -13.10
N ASP A 12 5.36 -22.11 -13.44
CA ASP A 12 4.82 -22.05 -14.80
C ASP A 12 4.59 -20.61 -15.27
N LYS A 13 4.83 -20.34 -16.55
CA LYS A 13 4.63 -19.00 -17.12
C LYS A 13 3.15 -18.57 -17.12
N ASN A 14 2.23 -19.54 -17.13
CA ASN A 14 0.79 -19.29 -17.06
C ASN A 14 0.26 -19.28 -15.62
N TRP A 15 1.11 -19.10 -14.62
CA TRP A 15 0.77 -19.12 -13.20
C TRP A 15 -0.45 -18.25 -12.85
N ILE A 16 -0.61 -17.12 -13.52
CA ILE A 16 -1.70 -16.16 -13.30
C ILE A 16 -3.10 -16.74 -13.55
N LYS A 17 -3.19 -17.79 -14.39
CA LYS A 17 -4.45 -18.46 -14.72
C LYS A 17 -4.75 -19.67 -13.85
N ARG A 18 -3.92 -19.98 -12.86
CA ARG A 18 -4.10 -21.16 -12.00
C ARG A 18 -5.26 -21.01 -11.02
N LEU A 19 -5.54 -19.79 -10.59
CA LEU A 19 -6.62 -19.47 -9.67
C LEU A 19 -7.56 -18.43 -10.31
N PRO A 20 -8.80 -18.33 -9.82
CA PRO A 20 -9.73 -17.29 -10.26
C PRO A 20 -9.15 -15.87 -10.11
N ASP A 21 -9.75 -14.91 -10.79
CA ASP A 21 -9.43 -13.49 -10.71
C ASP A 21 -7.93 -13.18 -10.91
N ASN A 22 -7.31 -13.85 -11.92
CA ASN A 22 -5.89 -13.73 -12.20
C ASN A 22 -4.98 -14.07 -11.00
N SER A 23 -5.39 -15.07 -10.22
CA SER A 23 -4.69 -15.48 -9.00
C SER A 23 -4.60 -14.38 -7.94
N ALA A 24 -5.53 -13.44 -7.92
CA ALA A 24 -5.65 -12.39 -6.91
C ALA A 24 -6.79 -12.73 -5.94
N PRO A 25 -6.52 -13.20 -4.73
CA PRO A 25 -7.56 -13.62 -3.78
C PRO A 25 -8.40 -12.47 -3.24
N TYR A 26 -7.93 -11.24 -3.34
CA TYR A 26 -8.65 -10.02 -2.97
C TYR A 26 -8.08 -8.82 -3.72
N THR A 27 -8.81 -7.72 -3.68
CA THR A 27 -8.35 -6.41 -4.15
C THR A 27 -8.28 -5.44 -2.99
N SER A 28 -7.47 -4.41 -3.11
CA SER A 28 -7.37 -3.30 -2.17
C SER A 28 -7.08 -2.00 -2.93
N THR A 29 -7.16 -0.89 -2.22
CA THR A 29 -6.83 0.43 -2.76
C THR A 29 -6.07 1.23 -1.72
N ILE A 30 -5.52 2.38 -2.10
CA ILE A 30 -4.84 3.28 -1.18
C ILE A 30 -5.85 4.27 -0.62
N VAL A 31 -5.86 4.40 0.70
CA VAL A 31 -6.67 5.33 1.47
C VAL A 31 -5.81 6.07 2.48
N PHE A 32 -6.38 7.08 3.14
CA PHE A 32 -5.75 7.77 4.27
C PHE A 32 -6.45 7.37 5.55
N LEU A 33 -5.66 6.99 6.55
CA LEU A 33 -6.14 6.84 7.92
C LEU A 33 -5.76 8.09 8.70
N VAL A 34 -6.75 8.77 9.27
CA VAL A 34 -6.56 10.01 10.04
C VAL A 34 -7.04 9.84 11.47
N ARG A 35 -6.64 10.76 12.35
CA ARG A 35 -7.12 10.81 13.73
C ARG A 35 -8.61 11.13 13.76
N LYS A 36 -9.31 10.69 14.78
CA LYS A 36 -10.75 10.97 14.99
C LYS A 36 -11.05 12.47 14.88
N GLY A 37 -12.10 12.78 14.13
CA GLY A 37 -12.50 14.16 13.83
C GLY A 37 -11.60 14.88 12.83
N ASN A 38 -10.64 14.20 12.25
CA ASN A 38 -9.76 14.71 11.18
C ASN A 38 -9.23 16.14 11.46
N PRO A 39 -8.45 16.36 12.54
CA PRO A 39 -8.08 17.70 13.01
C PRO A 39 -7.25 18.50 11.98
N LYS A 40 -6.57 17.82 11.06
CA LYS A 40 -5.81 18.44 9.95
C LYS A 40 -6.64 18.66 8.69
N GLN A 41 -7.92 18.28 8.71
CA GLN A 41 -8.84 18.42 7.57
C GLN A 41 -8.29 17.81 6.27
N ILE A 42 -7.67 16.65 6.40
CA ILE A 42 -7.15 15.87 5.26
C ILE A 42 -8.32 15.33 4.44
N LYS A 43 -8.41 15.71 3.17
CA LYS A 43 -9.46 15.25 2.24
C LYS A 43 -8.89 14.60 1.01
N ASP A 44 -7.71 15.02 0.57
CA ASP A 44 -7.09 14.56 -0.65
C ASP A 44 -5.55 14.66 -0.58
N TRP A 45 -4.88 14.19 -1.60
CA TRP A 45 -3.43 14.15 -1.75
C TRP A 45 -2.76 15.51 -1.54
N ASN A 46 -3.37 16.60 -2.05
CA ASN A 46 -2.84 17.95 -1.86
C ASN A 46 -2.75 18.41 -0.40
N ASP A 47 -3.57 17.81 0.48
CA ASP A 47 -3.51 18.14 1.89
C ASP A 47 -2.25 17.56 2.57
N LEU A 48 -1.71 16.46 2.00
CA LEU A 48 -0.53 15.78 2.55
C LEU A 48 0.77 16.57 2.35
N ILE A 49 0.80 17.53 1.41
CA ILE A 49 1.96 18.39 1.18
C ILE A 49 1.90 19.72 1.90
N LYS A 50 0.84 19.99 2.67
CA LYS A 50 0.68 21.23 3.44
C LYS A 50 1.70 21.29 4.58
N PRO A 51 2.20 22.49 4.90
CA PRO A 51 3.05 22.68 6.07
C PRO A 51 2.37 22.23 7.38
N GLY A 52 3.11 21.54 8.23
CA GLY A 52 2.61 21.10 9.54
C GLY A 52 1.72 19.86 9.49
N VAL A 53 1.64 19.16 8.35
CA VAL A 53 1.05 17.82 8.24
C VAL A 53 2.17 16.79 8.35
N SER A 54 2.05 15.87 9.31
CA SER A 54 2.97 14.76 9.51
C SER A 54 2.39 13.48 8.89
N VAL A 55 3.10 12.95 7.89
CA VAL A 55 2.70 11.78 7.11
C VAL A 55 3.47 10.55 7.56
N ILE A 56 2.78 9.43 7.69
CA ILE A 56 3.37 8.11 7.89
C ILE A 56 3.12 7.27 6.64
N THR A 57 4.17 6.63 6.15
CA THR A 57 4.11 5.64 5.07
C THR A 57 5.28 4.68 5.19
N PRO A 58 5.14 3.41 4.80
CA PRO A 58 6.30 2.53 4.74
C PRO A 58 7.27 2.95 3.63
N ASN A 59 8.49 2.45 3.71
CA ASN A 59 9.55 2.79 2.78
C ASN A 59 9.37 2.04 1.43
N PRO A 60 9.23 2.72 0.29
CA PRO A 60 9.07 2.08 -1.01
C PRO A 60 10.28 1.26 -1.48
N LYS A 61 11.44 1.43 -0.85
CA LYS A 61 12.63 0.61 -1.13
C LYS A 61 12.56 -0.79 -0.51
N SER A 62 11.84 -0.95 0.61
CA SER A 62 11.74 -2.20 1.36
C SER A 62 10.35 -2.82 1.38
N SER A 63 9.29 -2.03 1.14
CA SER A 63 7.90 -2.43 1.21
C SER A 63 7.23 -2.43 -0.16
N GLY A 64 6.66 -3.58 -0.56
CA GLY A 64 5.80 -3.66 -1.74
C GLY A 64 4.58 -2.76 -1.63
N GLY A 65 3.93 -2.73 -0.47
CA GLY A 65 2.77 -1.87 -0.22
C GLY A 65 3.10 -0.38 -0.37
N ALA A 66 4.27 0.05 0.07
CA ALA A 66 4.70 1.43 -0.08
C ALA A 66 4.94 1.85 -1.55
N ARG A 67 5.27 0.91 -2.42
CA ARG A 67 5.36 1.18 -3.86
C ARG A 67 4.01 1.57 -4.45
N TRP A 68 2.94 0.94 -3.99
CA TRP A 68 1.58 1.30 -4.37
C TRP A 68 1.18 2.68 -3.83
N ASN A 69 1.56 3.02 -2.58
CA ASN A 69 1.37 4.35 -2.02
C ASN A 69 2.07 5.43 -2.87
N TYR A 70 3.33 5.16 -3.24
CA TYR A 70 4.12 6.03 -4.10
C TYR A 70 3.49 6.21 -5.49
N LEU A 71 3.07 5.10 -6.12
CA LEU A 71 2.45 5.12 -7.45
C LEU A 71 1.09 5.83 -7.45
N ALA A 72 0.29 5.68 -6.38
CA ALA A 72 -0.97 6.39 -6.25
C ALA A 72 -0.76 7.91 -6.16
N ALA A 73 0.19 8.36 -5.33
CA ALA A 73 0.57 9.77 -5.23
C ALA A 73 1.11 10.34 -6.56
N TRP A 74 1.93 9.54 -7.25
CA TRP A 74 2.47 9.91 -8.56
C TRP A 74 1.38 10.02 -9.62
N GLY A 75 0.46 9.04 -9.68
CA GLY A 75 -0.68 9.01 -10.61
C GLY A 75 -1.59 10.22 -10.42
N TYR A 76 -1.95 10.52 -9.18
CA TYR A 76 -2.70 11.74 -8.84
C TYR A 76 -2.01 13.00 -9.38
N ALA A 77 -0.72 13.14 -9.10
CA ALA A 77 0.02 14.33 -9.53
C ALA A 77 0.14 14.42 -11.05
N LEU A 78 0.34 13.30 -11.75
CA LEU A 78 0.33 13.26 -13.22
C LEU A 78 -1.00 13.73 -13.80
N HIS A 79 -2.10 13.18 -13.28
CA HIS A 79 -3.43 13.52 -13.78
C HIS A 79 -3.75 15.00 -13.56
N HIS A 80 -3.46 15.54 -12.39
CA HIS A 80 -3.69 16.95 -12.07
C HIS A 80 -2.74 17.95 -12.76
N ASN A 81 -1.68 17.45 -13.39
CA ASN A 81 -0.72 18.27 -14.12
C ASN A 81 -0.58 17.88 -15.60
N ASN A 82 -1.64 17.35 -16.21
CA ASN A 82 -1.69 17.02 -17.64
C ASN A 82 -0.53 16.10 -18.09
N GLY A 83 -0.13 15.15 -17.25
CA GLY A 83 0.96 14.21 -17.55
C GLY A 83 2.37 14.75 -17.34
N ASP A 84 2.55 15.92 -16.73
CA ASP A 84 3.86 16.52 -16.49
C ASP A 84 4.64 15.72 -15.41
N GLN A 85 5.67 15.00 -15.86
CA GLN A 85 6.50 14.15 -15.02
C GLN A 85 7.33 14.97 -14.00
N ALA A 86 7.77 16.16 -14.36
CA ALA A 86 8.56 17.01 -13.47
C ALA A 86 7.71 17.50 -12.31
N LYS A 87 6.48 17.93 -12.58
CA LYS A 87 5.52 18.32 -11.54
C LYS A 87 5.11 17.16 -10.65
N ALA A 88 4.94 15.95 -11.22
CA ALA A 88 4.67 14.76 -10.41
C ALA A 88 5.85 14.44 -9.49
N GLN A 89 7.06 14.56 -9.95
CA GLN A 89 8.27 14.39 -9.14
C GLN A 89 8.33 15.42 -8.01
N ASP A 90 8.06 16.68 -8.29
CA ASP A 90 8.06 17.75 -7.29
C ASP A 90 6.98 17.54 -6.24
N PHE A 91 5.79 17.10 -6.65
CA PHE A 91 4.71 16.73 -5.74
C PHE A 91 5.11 15.61 -4.78
N VAL A 92 5.62 14.50 -5.30
CA VAL A 92 6.05 13.37 -4.48
C VAL A 92 7.22 13.75 -3.58
N LYS A 93 8.15 14.58 -4.07
CA LYS A 93 9.24 15.13 -3.24
C LYS A 93 8.69 15.99 -2.09
N ALA A 94 7.67 16.81 -2.34
CA ALA A 94 6.99 17.60 -1.31
C ALA A 94 6.27 16.70 -0.30
N LEU A 95 5.58 15.65 -0.76
CA LEU A 95 4.96 14.67 0.10
C LEU A 95 5.98 14.00 1.03
N PHE A 96 7.10 13.52 0.49
CA PHE A 96 8.13 12.84 1.28
C PHE A 96 8.89 13.77 2.25
N LYS A 97 8.85 15.08 2.06
CA LYS A 97 9.34 16.04 3.06
C LYS A 97 8.49 16.06 4.33
N ASN A 98 7.21 15.73 4.22
CA ASN A 98 6.27 15.64 5.34
C ASN A 98 6.24 14.24 5.98
N VAL A 99 6.98 13.27 5.42
CA VAL A 99 7.06 11.92 5.98
C VAL A 99 8.00 11.92 7.18
N GLU A 100 7.42 11.65 8.35
CA GLU A 100 8.15 11.64 9.62
C GLU A 100 8.85 10.32 9.88
N VAL A 101 8.20 9.19 9.55
CA VAL A 101 8.75 7.85 9.74
C VAL A 101 8.55 7.01 8.48
N LEU A 102 9.61 6.34 8.06
CA LEU A 102 9.64 5.37 6.96
C LEU A 102 9.86 3.96 7.52
N ASP A 103 8.78 3.29 7.91
CA ASP A 103 8.85 1.92 8.39
C ASP A 103 9.23 0.93 7.27
N SER A 104 9.80 -0.21 7.63
CA SER A 104 10.24 -1.23 6.67
C SER A 104 9.09 -1.92 5.93
N GLY A 105 7.87 -1.91 6.49
CA GLY A 105 6.68 -2.56 5.93
C GLY A 105 5.37 -1.93 6.37
N ALA A 106 4.27 -2.31 5.71
CA ALA A 106 2.94 -1.75 5.93
C ALA A 106 2.46 -1.89 7.39
N ARG A 107 2.59 -3.08 7.98
CA ARG A 107 2.20 -3.33 9.38
C ARG A 107 3.01 -2.48 10.36
N GLY A 108 4.30 -2.27 10.11
CA GLY A 108 5.15 -1.37 10.91
C GLY A 108 4.62 0.06 10.88
N ALA A 109 4.27 0.58 9.70
CA ALA A 109 3.70 1.92 9.54
C ALA A 109 2.34 2.05 10.25
N THR A 110 1.48 1.02 10.16
CA THR A 110 0.21 0.98 10.90
C THR A 110 0.46 1.06 12.41
N ASN A 111 1.38 0.26 12.94
CA ASN A 111 1.69 0.28 14.38
C ASN A 111 2.30 1.62 14.82
N THR A 112 3.17 2.22 14.00
CA THR A 112 3.73 3.56 14.27
C THR A 112 2.61 4.60 14.39
N PHE A 113 1.64 4.57 13.49
CA PHE A 113 0.51 5.49 13.53
C PHE A 113 -0.47 5.16 14.66
N VAL A 114 -0.91 3.90 14.79
CA VAL A 114 -2.00 3.50 15.70
C VAL A 114 -1.51 3.41 17.15
N GLU A 115 -0.43 2.67 17.40
CA GLU A 115 0.02 2.34 18.76
C GLU A 115 0.95 3.40 19.33
N ARG A 116 1.90 3.89 18.50
CA ARG A 116 2.88 4.89 18.94
C ARG A 116 2.36 6.32 18.88
N GLY A 117 1.22 6.54 18.21
CA GLY A 117 0.58 7.85 18.14
C GLY A 117 1.32 8.89 17.30
N ILE A 118 2.22 8.45 16.41
CA ILE A 118 3.04 9.33 15.57
C ILE A 118 2.30 9.63 14.26
N GLY A 119 2.40 10.87 13.78
CA GLY A 119 1.81 11.35 12.52
C GLY A 119 0.36 11.79 12.60
N ASP A 120 -0.04 12.61 11.66
CA ASP A 120 -1.41 13.09 11.48
C ASP A 120 -2.21 12.22 10.53
N VAL A 121 -1.54 11.62 9.54
CA VAL A 121 -2.13 10.79 8.49
C VAL A 121 -1.22 9.63 8.14
N LEU A 122 -1.81 8.43 7.99
CA LEU A 122 -1.16 7.26 7.44
C LEU A 122 -1.67 7.01 6.03
N ILE A 123 -0.77 6.94 5.05
CA ILE A 123 -1.10 6.42 3.72
C ILE A 123 -1.08 4.89 3.82
N ALA A 124 -2.23 4.27 3.68
CA ALA A 124 -2.42 2.85 3.93
C ALA A 124 -3.18 2.14 2.81
N TRP A 125 -3.04 0.84 2.75
CA TRP A 125 -4.00 0.00 2.06
C TRP A 125 -5.31 -0.02 2.82
N GLU A 126 -6.42 -0.08 2.10
CA GLU A 126 -7.78 -0.06 2.69
C GLU A 126 -7.96 -1.18 3.73
N ASN A 127 -7.48 -2.39 3.45
CA ASN A 127 -7.56 -3.51 4.40
C ASN A 127 -6.81 -3.25 5.71
N GLU A 128 -5.67 -2.55 5.68
CA GLU A 128 -4.95 -2.12 6.90
C GLU A 128 -5.71 -1.01 7.64
N ALA A 129 -6.32 -0.09 6.92
CA ALA A 129 -7.13 0.97 7.51
C ALA A 129 -8.39 0.41 8.18
N LEU A 130 -9.05 -0.55 7.55
CA LEU A 130 -10.20 -1.27 8.13
C LEU A 130 -9.81 -2.06 9.39
N LEU A 131 -8.66 -2.74 9.37
CA LEU A 131 -8.14 -3.40 10.55
C LEU A 131 -7.89 -2.40 11.70
N ALA A 132 -7.28 -1.26 11.39
CA ALA A 132 -7.00 -0.21 12.38
C ALA A 132 -8.29 0.33 13.01
N THR A 133 -9.33 0.58 12.22
CA THR A 133 -10.60 1.13 12.71
C THR A 133 -11.45 0.11 13.45
N ASN A 134 -11.42 -1.16 13.07
CA ASN A 134 -12.29 -2.19 13.64
C ASN A 134 -11.68 -2.90 14.86
N GLU A 135 -10.36 -3.10 14.85
CA GLU A 135 -9.69 -3.95 15.84
C GLU A 135 -8.65 -3.22 16.69
N LEU A 136 -7.80 -2.39 16.06
CA LEU A 136 -6.67 -1.79 16.77
C LEU A 136 -7.00 -0.49 17.49
N GLY A 137 -8.00 0.23 17.05
CA GLY A 137 -8.34 1.55 17.63
C GLY A 137 -9.76 1.98 17.30
N LYS A 138 -10.75 1.18 17.70
CA LYS A 138 -12.16 1.51 17.50
C LYS A 138 -12.45 2.93 18.01
N ASP A 139 -13.11 3.71 17.17
CA ASP A 139 -13.47 5.12 17.43
C ASP A 139 -12.30 6.10 17.61
N LYS A 140 -11.06 5.72 17.29
CA LYS A 140 -9.89 6.60 17.35
C LYS A 140 -9.44 7.16 16.01
N PHE A 141 -9.90 6.54 14.92
CA PHE A 141 -9.47 6.86 13.56
C PHE A 141 -10.65 6.96 12.61
N GLU A 142 -10.41 7.63 11.49
CA GLU A 142 -11.34 7.76 10.37
C GLU A 142 -10.60 7.46 9.07
N ILE A 143 -11.32 6.82 8.13
CA ILE A 143 -10.80 6.56 6.79
C ILE A 143 -11.25 7.68 5.87
N VAL A 144 -10.31 8.26 5.17
CA VAL A 144 -10.54 9.25 4.11
C VAL A 144 -10.18 8.61 2.78
N THR A 145 -11.14 8.54 1.88
CA THR A 145 -10.91 8.07 0.52
C THR A 145 -10.49 9.26 -0.34
N PRO A 146 -9.28 9.26 -0.92
CA PRO A 146 -8.84 10.34 -1.79
C PRO A 146 -9.63 10.35 -3.12
N SER A 147 -9.58 11.46 -3.85
CA SER A 147 -10.23 11.61 -5.15
C SER A 147 -9.75 10.60 -6.18
N GLU A 148 -8.50 10.20 -6.08
CA GLU A 148 -7.86 9.21 -6.93
C GLU A 148 -7.03 8.25 -6.11
N SER A 149 -7.01 6.99 -6.53
CA SER A 149 -6.24 5.94 -5.92
C SER A 149 -5.74 4.97 -6.99
N ILE A 150 -5.21 3.84 -6.57
CA ILE A 150 -4.73 2.78 -7.44
C ILE A 150 -5.32 1.45 -6.99
N LEU A 151 -5.81 0.65 -7.93
CA LEU A 151 -6.26 -0.71 -7.66
C LEU A 151 -5.04 -1.60 -7.41
N ALA A 152 -5.01 -2.23 -6.26
CA ALA A 152 -4.01 -3.23 -5.92
C ALA A 152 -4.63 -4.63 -5.97
N GLU A 153 -4.00 -5.51 -6.74
CA GLU A 153 -4.39 -6.91 -6.93
C GLU A 153 -3.22 -7.80 -6.47
N PRO A 154 -3.08 -8.04 -5.15
CA PRO A 154 -2.01 -8.89 -4.64
C PRO A 154 -2.24 -10.34 -5.07
N THR A 155 -1.29 -10.87 -5.83
CA THR A 155 -1.38 -12.21 -6.39
C THR A 155 -0.74 -13.26 -5.50
N VAL A 156 -1.25 -14.48 -5.55
CA VAL A 156 -0.71 -15.65 -4.87
C VAL A 156 -0.38 -16.75 -5.89
N SER A 157 0.70 -17.46 -5.67
CA SER A 157 1.04 -18.62 -6.51
C SER A 157 1.90 -19.62 -5.74
N VAL A 158 1.65 -20.89 -6.00
CA VAL A 158 2.53 -21.97 -5.55
C VAL A 158 3.83 -21.92 -6.36
N VAL A 159 4.97 -21.95 -5.67
CA VAL A 159 6.28 -22.00 -6.31
C VAL A 159 6.67 -23.47 -6.57
N ASP A 160 6.36 -23.98 -7.78
CA ASP A 160 6.44 -25.40 -8.14
C ASP A 160 7.74 -26.07 -7.71
N LYS A 161 8.89 -25.53 -8.10
CA LYS A 161 10.18 -26.13 -7.76
C LYS A 161 10.51 -26.14 -6.26
N VAL A 162 9.86 -25.27 -5.47
CA VAL A 162 10.08 -25.26 -4.02
C VAL A 162 9.22 -26.32 -3.36
N VAL A 163 7.94 -26.40 -3.72
CA VAL A 163 7.03 -27.40 -3.12
C VAL A 163 7.41 -28.82 -3.52
N ASP A 164 7.88 -29.04 -4.76
CA ASP A 164 8.38 -30.32 -5.22
C ASP A 164 9.61 -30.76 -4.42
N LYS A 165 10.59 -29.85 -4.27
CA LYS A 165 11.80 -30.13 -3.48
C LYS A 165 11.50 -30.41 -2.00
N LYS A 166 10.50 -29.75 -1.43
CA LYS A 166 10.14 -29.85 0.00
C LYS A 166 9.05 -30.88 0.30
N GLY A 167 8.40 -31.43 -0.72
CA GLY A 167 7.25 -32.33 -0.55
C GLY A 167 6.02 -31.64 0.06
N THR A 168 5.86 -30.32 -0.12
CA THR A 168 4.82 -29.51 0.54
C THR A 168 3.70 -29.07 -0.40
N LYS A 169 3.57 -29.68 -1.58
CA LYS A 169 2.61 -29.27 -2.60
C LYS A 169 1.17 -29.28 -2.09
N ALA A 170 0.74 -30.37 -1.48
CA ALA A 170 -0.63 -30.50 -0.96
C ALA A 170 -0.98 -29.44 0.10
N VAL A 171 -0.03 -29.10 0.95
CA VAL A 171 -0.22 -28.04 1.98
C VAL A 171 -0.31 -26.66 1.33
N ALA A 172 0.53 -26.40 0.32
CA ALA A 172 0.51 -25.11 -0.39
C ALA A 172 -0.75 -24.94 -1.26
N GLU A 173 -1.30 -26.02 -1.80
CA GLU A 173 -2.55 -25.99 -2.57
C GLU A 173 -3.81 -25.89 -1.67
N ALA A 174 -3.70 -26.33 -0.42
CA ALA A 174 -4.78 -26.20 0.56
C ALA A 174 -4.90 -24.80 1.18
N TYR A 175 -3.87 -23.98 1.07
CA TYR A 175 -3.86 -22.60 1.53
C TYR A 175 -4.70 -21.72 0.61
#